data_5cfe2b8b29f6d881debd49a88046174c
#
_entry.id   5cfe2b8b29f6d881debd49a88046174c
#
_cell.length_a   1.000
_cell.length_b   1.000
_cell.length_c   1.000
_cell.angle_alpha   90.00
_cell.angle_beta   90.00
_cell.angle_gamma   90.00
#
_symmetry.space_group_name_H-M   'P 1'
#
loop_
_entity.id
_entity.type
_entity.pdbx_description
1 polymer ?
#
loop_
_entity_poly.entity_id
_entity_poly.type
_entity_poly.pdbx_seq_one_letter_code
_entity_poly.pdbx_strand_id
1 'polypeptide(L)'
;MEPKIWINKITFSDNTTIEFASNDIIVIVGPNNSGKSASLKDASNFLKTPNTKSKVIKSIEFSKSGSDSDLIEYLESNSKKEFTTNPEPYYNGMGYRVYGGNVKNWWNNISAGIDNLSIVFSKNLTTEERLKAANPASNIKLTTESPK
;
A
#
# COMPACT_ATOMS: atom_id res chain seq x y z
N MET A 1 -6.46 -16.65 -8.61
CA MET A 1 -7.05 -15.49 -7.90
C MET A 1 -6.09 -14.32 -7.98
N GLU A 2 -6.59 -13.14 -8.29
CA GLU A 2 -5.74 -11.94 -8.27
C GLU A 2 -5.39 -11.55 -6.84
N PRO A 3 -4.11 -11.38 -6.52
CA PRO A 3 -3.71 -10.98 -5.17
C PRO A 3 -4.13 -9.55 -4.89
N LYS A 4 -4.59 -9.29 -3.66
CA LYS A 4 -5.04 -7.97 -3.21
C LYS A 4 -4.46 -7.64 -1.86
N ILE A 5 -4.22 -6.34 -1.63
CA ILE A 5 -3.87 -5.78 -0.33
C ILE A 5 -4.81 -4.60 -0.07
N TRP A 6 -5.30 -4.51 1.15
CA TRP A 6 -6.12 -3.37 1.56
C TRP A 6 -5.88 -3.00 3.02
N ILE A 7 -6.27 -1.79 3.36
CA ILE A 7 -6.31 -1.37 4.76
C ILE A 7 -7.50 -2.06 5.41
N ASN A 8 -7.24 -2.91 6.39
CA ASN A 8 -8.25 -3.67 7.10
C ASN A 8 -8.83 -2.90 8.28
N LYS A 9 -8.01 -2.15 8.97
CA LYS A 9 -8.40 -1.47 10.21
C LYS A 9 -7.52 -0.25 10.44
N ILE A 10 -8.16 0.84 10.85
CA ILE A 10 -7.46 2.03 11.33
C ILE A 10 -7.85 2.24 12.79
N THR A 11 -6.84 2.41 13.64
CA THR A 11 -7.01 2.81 15.04
C THR A 11 -6.51 4.24 15.19
N PHE A 12 -7.37 5.10 15.71
CA PHE A 12 -7.04 6.51 15.95
C PHE A 12 -6.44 6.71 17.35
N SER A 13 -5.83 7.86 17.56
CA SER A 13 -5.15 8.16 18.83
C SER A 13 -6.08 8.20 20.06
N ASP A 14 -7.38 8.39 19.87
CA ASP A 14 -8.40 8.27 20.92
C ASP A 14 -8.88 6.82 21.14
N ASN A 15 -8.22 5.84 20.50
CA ASN A 15 -8.57 4.42 20.48
C ASN A 15 -9.85 4.07 19.73
N THR A 16 -10.45 4.98 18.99
CA THR A 16 -11.53 4.67 18.06
C THR A 16 -10.98 3.83 16.92
N THR A 17 -11.69 2.77 16.54
CA THR A 17 -11.30 1.89 15.44
C THR A 17 -12.35 1.87 14.35
N ILE A 18 -11.89 1.76 13.11
CA ILE A 18 -12.75 1.56 11.94
C ILE A 18 -12.20 0.38 11.15
N GLU A 19 -13.07 -0.55 10.80
CA GLU A 19 -12.72 -1.71 9.99
C GLU A 19 -13.23 -1.55 8.56
N PHE A 20 -12.50 -2.09 7.60
CA PHE A 20 -12.81 -1.96 6.18
C PHE A 20 -12.78 -3.32 5.49
N ALA A 21 -13.67 -3.50 4.52
CA ALA A 21 -13.64 -4.62 3.60
C ALA A 21 -12.69 -4.32 2.41
N SER A 22 -12.34 -5.34 1.65
CA SER A 22 -11.36 -5.24 0.56
C SER A 22 -11.71 -4.23 -0.54
N ASN A 23 -12.98 -3.92 -0.71
CA ASN A 23 -13.47 -3.01 -1.75
C ASN A 23 -13.96 -1.67 -1.21
N ASP A 24 -13.76 -1.40 0.08
CA ASP A 24 -14.19 -0.15 0.67
C ASP A 24 -13.35 1.02 0.15
N ILE A 25 -14.02 2.13 -0.05
CA ILE A 25 -13.39 3.42 -0.36
C ILE A 25 -13.43 4.26 0.89
N ILE A 26 -12.25 4.73 1.31
CA ILE A 26 -12.13 5.55 2.52
C ILE A 26 -12.18 7.01 2.11
N VAL A 27 -13.16 7.74 2.63
CA VAL A 27 -13.31 9.18 2.40
C VAL A 27 -13.16 9.89 3.75
N ILE A 28 -12.24 10.84 3.81
CA ILE A 28 -12.03 11.66 4.99
C ILE A 28 -12.64 13.02 4.75
N VAL A 29 -13.63 13.37 5.55
CA VAL A 29 -14.39 14.62 5.43
C VAL A 29 -14.23 15.46 6.71
N GLY A 30 -14.36 16.76 6.57
CA GLY A 30 -14.31 17.67 7.70
C GLY A 30 -13.81 19.07 7.30
N PRO A 31 -13.96 20.06 8.19
CA PRO A 31 -13.40 21.38 7.97
C PRO A 31 -11.87 21.36 7.94
N ASN A 32 -11.27 22.39 7.35
CA ASN A 32 -9.82 22.46 7.12
C ASN A 32 -8.95 22.25 8.37
N ASN A 33 -9.45 22.59 9.55
CA ASN A 33 -8.71 22.50 10.81
C ASN A 33 -9.10 21.28 11.66
N SER A 34 -9.75 20.27 11.09
CA SER A 34 -10.28 19.12 11.83
C SER A 34 -9.31 17.93 11.95
N GLY A 35 -8.06 18.08 11.55
CA GLY A 35 -7.08 16.97 11.53
C GLY A 35 -7.12 16.13 10.26
N LYS A 36 -7.88 16.55 9.25
CA LYS A 36 -8.01 15.87 7.96
C LYS A 36 -6.66 15.67 7.28
N SER A 37 -5.88 16.75 7.14
CA SER A 37 -4.53 16.69 6.56
C SER A 37 -3.56 15.86 7.39
N ALA A 38 -3.66 15.95 8.73
CA ALA A 38 -2.84 15.15 9.62
C ALA A 38 -3.15 13.66 9.49
N SER A 39 -4.43 13.29 9.35
CA SER A 39 -4.85 11.90 9.13
C SER A 39 -4.29 11.34 7.82
N LEU A 40 -4.33 12.12 6.74
CA LEU A 40 -3.78 11.72 5.44
C LEU A 40 -2.27 11.56 5.50
N LYS A 41 -1.58 12.48 6.15
CA LYS A 41 -0.14 12.43 6.33
C LYS A 41 0.28 11.21 7.17
N ASP A 42 -0.44 10.94 8.25
CA ASP A 42 -0.20 9.76 9.08
C ASP A 42 -0.41 8.47 8.30
N ALA A 43 -1.49 8.34 7.54
CA ALA A 43 -1.76 7.18 6.71
C ALA A 43 -0.63 6.96 5.70
N SER A 44 -0.16 8.01 5.05
CA SER A 44 0.98 7.94 4.12
C SER A 44 2.26 7.47 4.81
N ASN A 45 2.54 7.97 6.00
CA ASN A 45 3.72 7.57 6.77
C ASN A 45 3.66 6.10 7.18
N PHE A 46 2.49 5.58 7.54
CA PHE A 46 2.32 4.16 7.85
C PHE A 46 2.58 3.25 6.64
N LEU A 47 2.26 3.71 5.44
CA LEU A 47 2.58 2.98 4.22
C LEU A 47 4.08 2.87 3.96
N LYS A 48 4.84 3.85 4.41
CA LYS A 48 6.30 3.91 4.21
C LYS A 48 7.08 3.31 5.35
N THR A 49 6.68 3.61 6.56
CA THR A 49 7.44 3.26 7.76
C THR A 49 6.45 2.79 8.82
N PRO A 50 6.17 1.49 8.88
CA PRO A 50 5.38 0.93 9.98
C PRO A 50 6.02 1.34 11.32
N ASN A 51 5.23 1.62 12.32
CA ASN A 51 5.66 2.08 13.64
C ASN A 51 6.18 3.52 13.70
N THR A 52 5.88 4.34 12.70
CA THR A 52 6.20 5.76 12.77
C THR A 52 5.36 6.48 13.83
N LYS A 53 5.88 7.56 14.36
CA LYS A 53 5.10 8.44 15.25
C LYS A 53 4.05 9.19 14.44
N SER A 54 2.82 9.15 14.91
CA SER A 54 1.69 9.76 14.25
C SER A 54 0.94 10.69 15.21
N LYS A 55 0.16 11.62 14.65
CA LYS A 55 -0.62 12.59 15.43
C LYS A 55 -2.05 12.13 15.68
N VAL A 56 -2.67 11.57 14.66
CA VAL A 56 -4.11 11.25 14.64
C VAL A 56 -4.36 9.75 14.53
N ILE A 57 -3.56 9.05 13.73
CA ILE A 57 -3.68 7.61 13.53
C ILE A 57 -2.67 6.91 14.43
N LYS A 58 -3.15 6.04 15.30
CA LYS A 58 -2.33 5.24 16.19
C LYS A 58 -1.71 4.04 15.47
N SER A 59 -2.50 3.35 14.66
CA SER A 59 -2.05 2.19 13.90
C SER A 59 -2.92 1.93 12.68
N ILE A 60 -2.32 1.28 11.68
CA ILE A 60 -3.02 0.77 10.50
C ILE A 60 -2.68 -0.70 10.37
N GLU A 61 -3.71 -1.53 10.23
CA GLU A 61 -3.56 -2.94 9.93
C GLU A 61 -3.93 -3.19 8.48
N PHE A 62 -3.13 -4.02 7.82
CA PHE A 62 -3.34 -4.41 6.43
C PHE A 62 -3.79 -5.85 6.36
N SER A 63 -4.61 -6.16 5.39
CA SER A 63 -5.01 -7.52 5.04
C SER A 63 -4.68 -7.82 3.60
N LYS A 64 -4.57 -9.09 3.29
CA LYS A 64 -4.31 -9.55 1.94
C LYS A 64 -5.20 -10.73 1.60
N SER A 65 -5.40 -10.96 0.31
CA SER A 65 -5.98 -12.20 -0.21
C SER A 65 -5.13 -12.71 -1.36
N GLY A 66 -5.06 -14.01 -1.48
CA GLY A 66 -4.23 -14.70 -2.46
C GLY A 66 -3.07 -15.45 -1.81
N SER A 67 -2.69 -16.56 -2.41
CA SER A 67 -1.56 -17.38 -1.99
C SER A 67 -0.25 -16.85 -2.55
N ASP A 68 0.87 -17.43 -2.13
CA ASP A 68 2.18 -17.17 -2.73
C ASP A 68 2.18 -17.48 -4.23
N SER A 69 1.47 -18.55 -4.63
CA SER A 69 1.32 -18.90 -6.04
C SER A 69 0.55 -17.84 -6.83
N ASP A 70 -0.50 -17.28 -6.24
CA ASP A 70 -1.26 -16.18 -6.86
C ASP A 70 -0.39 -14.95 -7.05
N LEU A 71 0.44 -14.62 -6.08
CA LEU A 71 1.39 -13.51 -6.17
C LEU A 71 2.40 -13.72 -7.30
N ILE A 72 2.97 -14.90 -7.40
CA ILE A 72 3.96 -15.22 -8.43
C ILE A 72 3.31 -15.17 -9.82
N GLU A 73 2.12 -15.73 -9.97
CA GLU A 73 1.36 -15.66 -11.22
C GLU A 73 1.07 -14.22 -11.62
N TYR A 74 0.70 -13.38 -10.68
CA TYR A 74 0.52 -11.94 -10.91
C TYR A 74 1.81 -11.26 -11.38
N LEU A 75 2.93 -11.55 -10.75
CA LEU A 75 4.23 -11.00 -11.15
C LEU A 75 4.63 -11.47 -12.54
N GLU A 76 4.46 -12.73 -12.85
CA GLU A 76 4.76 -13.28 -14.16
C GLU A 76 3.89 -12.69 -15.27
N SER A 77 2.64 -12.38 -14.97
CA SER A 77 1.70 -11.77 -15.92
C SER A 77 1.96 -10.29 -16.17
N ASN A 78 2.60 -9.59 -15.23
CA ASN A 78 2.70 -8.12 -15.23
C ASN A 78 4.15 -7.60 -15.26
N SER A 79 5.11 -8.49 -15.34
CA SER A 79 6.52 -8.13 -15.38
C SER A 79 7.31 -9.12 -16.22
N LYS A 80 8.51 -8.72 -16.57
CA LYS A 80 9.47 -9.58 -17.28
C LYS A 80 10.33 -10.31 -16.25
N LYS A 81 10.35 -11.62 -16.34
CA LYS A 81 11.15 -12.49 -15.49
C LYS A 81 12.61 -12.48 -15.97
N GLU A 82 13.52 -12.25 -15.05
CA GLU A 82 14.96 -12.21 -15.30
C GLU A 82 15.67 -13.22 -14.41
N PHE A 83 16.35 -14.17 -15.02
CA PHE A 83 17.14 -15.16 -14.29
C PHE A 83 18.56 -14.66 -14.07
N THR A 84 19.07 -14.87 -12.87
CA THR A 84 20.44 -14.56 -12.46
C THR A 84 21.06 -15.79 -11.81
N THR A 85 22.21 -15.64 -11.17
CA THR A 85 22.83 -16.70 -10.38
C THR A 85 22.10 -16.95 -9.05
N ASN A 86 21.16 -16.09 -8.68
CA ASN A 86 20.35 -16.26 -7.48
C ASN A 86 19.29 -17.35 -7.67
N PRO A 87 18.89 -18.05 -6.57
CA PRO A 87 17.90 -19.12 -6.63
C PRO A 87 16.53 -18.71 -7.20
N GLU A 88 16.11 -17.48 -6.90
CA GLU A 88 14.84 -16.95 -7.37
C GLU A 88 15.08 -15.93 -8.49
N PRO A 89 14.14 -15.78 -9.43
CA PRO A 89 14.26 -14.76 -10.46
C PRO A 89 13.98 -13.37 -9.96
N TYR A 90 14.43 -12.37 -10.72
CA TYR A 90 13.96 -11.00 -10.58
C TYR A 90 12.75 -10.76 -11.48
N TYR A 91 11.89 -9.86 -11.07
CA TYR A 91 10.74 -9.42 -11.84
C TYR A 91 10.88 -7.94 -12.17
N ASN A 92 11.01 -7.65 -13.47
CA ASN A 92 11.13 -6.29 -13.98
C ASN A 92 9.76 -5.83 -14.48
N GLY A 93 9.08 -5.02 -13.71
CA GLY A 93 7.82 -4.41 -14.09
C GLY A 93 8.00 -2.94 -14.46
N MET A 94 6.90 -2.26 -14.71
CA MET A 94 6.92 -0.82 -14.96
C MET A 94 7.17 -0.08 -13.64
N GLY A 95 8.38 0.45 -13.51
CA GLY A 95 8.76 1.24 -12.34
C GLY A 95 9.27 0.44 -11.15
N TYR A 96 9.47 -0.88 -11.31
CA TYR A 96 10.08 -1.68 -10.26
C TYR A 96 10.96 -2.80 -10.83
N ARG A 97 11.93 -3.20 -10.04
CA ARG A 97 12.69 -4.43 -10.22
C ARG A 97 12.83 -5.10 -8.87
N VAL A 98 12.24 -6.26 -8.71
CA VAL A 98 12.16 -6.94 -7.42
C VAL A 98 12.66 -8.38 -7.51
N TYR A 99 13.34 -8.81 -6.46
CA TYR A 99 13.77 -10.20 -6.32
C TYR A 99 12.61 -11.05 -5.79
N GLY A 100 12.34 -12.19 -6.43
CA GLY A 100 11.21 -13.05 -6.08
C GLY A 100 11.19 -13.50 -4.62
N GLY A 101 12.36 -13.81 -4.05
CA GLY A 101 12.47 -14.17 -2.64
C GLY A 101 12.05 -13.03 -1.70
N ASN A 102 12.44 -11.82 -2.04
CA ASN A 102 12.06 -10.64 -1.24
C ASN A 102 10.55 -10.37 -1.31
N VAL A 103 9.97 -10.48 -2.51
CA VAL A 103 8.53 -10.26 -2.68
C VAL A 103 7.71 -11.24 -1.87
N LYS A 104 8.11 -12.51 -1.85
CA LYS A 104 7.47 -13.52 -1.01
C LYS A 104 7.55 -13.18 0.48
N ASN A 105 8.70 -12.71 0.94
CA ASN A 105 8.87 -12.27 2.33
C ASN A 105 7.98 -11.09 2.68
N TRP A 106 7.91 -10.08 1.80
CA TRP A 106 7.01 -8.93 1.99
C TRP A 106 5.55 -9.37 2.01
N TRP A 107 5.19 -10.29 1.13
CA TRP A 107 3.82 -10.82 1.07
C TRP A 107 3.45 -11.56 2.34
N ASN A 108 4.36 -12.32 2.90
CA ASN A 108 4.11 -13.07 4.13
C ASN A 108 4.23 -12.23 5.39
N ASN A 109 4.75 -11.01 5.27
CA ASN A 109 4.79 -10.02 6.34
C ASN A 109 4.45 -8.63 5.79
N ILE A 110 3.19 -8.44 5.44
CA ILE A 110 2.74 -7.24 4.74
C ILE A 110 2.92 -5.96 5.56
N SER A 111 2.85 -6.02 6.87
CA SER A 111 3.06 -4.84 7.72
C SER A 111 4.47 -4.28 7.59
N ALA A 112 5.46 -5.11 7.37
CA ALA A 112 6.85 -4.69 7.18
C ALA A 112 7.19 -4.39 5.71
N GLY A 113 6.46 -5.00 4.77
CA GLY A 113 6.76 -4.91 3.34
C GLY A 113 5.80 -4.02 2.54
N ILE A 114 4.89 -3.32 3.20
CA ILE A 114 3.81 -2.63 2.52
C ILE A 114 4.28 -1.54 1.55
N ASP A 115 5.33 -0.83 1.87
CA ASP A 115 5.91 0.20 1.00
C ASP A 115 6.41 -0.39 -0.33
N ASN A 116 7.10 -1.51 -0.26
CA ASN A 116 7.60 -2.21 -1.45
C ASN A 116 6.47 -2.86 -2.24
N LEU A 117 5.52 -3.49 -1.55
CA LEU A 117 4.38 -4.12 -2.19
C LEU A 117 3.47 -3.09 -2.89
N SER A 118 3.32 -1.91 -2.33
CA SER A 118 2.53 -0.84 -2.95
C SER A 118 3.08 -0.43 -4.31
N ILE A 119 4.40 -0.44 -4.48
CA ILE A 119 5.04 -0.15 -5.77
C ILE A 119 4.73 -1.24 -6.79
N VAL A 120 4.81 -2.50 -6.37
CA VAL A 120 4.51 -3.65 -7.22
C VAL A 120 3.06 -3.62 -7.71
N PHE A 121 2.12 -3.32 -6.82
CA PHE A 121 0.69 -3.30 -7.15
C PHE A 121 0.22 -2.00 -7.82
N SER A 122 1.08 -1.02 -8.02
CA SER A 122 0.75 0.24 -8.72
C SER A 122 0.99 0.19 -10.23
N LYS A 123 1.09 -0.98 -10.82
CA LYS A 123 1.46 -1.22 -12.23
C LYS A 123 0.60 -0.49 -13.27
N ASN A 124 -0.66 -0.26 -12.94
CA ASN A 124 -1.63 0.33 -13.87
C ASN A 124 -1.64 1.86 -13.86
N LEU A 125 -0.79 2.45 -13.04
CA LEU A 125 -0.67 3.91 -12.99
C LEU A 125 0.17 4.41 -14.14
N THR A 126 -0.19 5.56 -14.69
CA THR A 126 0.66 6.29 -15.64
C THR A 126 1.95 6.73 -14.98
N THR A 127 2.95 7.15 -15.76
CA THR A 127 4.20 7.68 -15.20
C THR A 127 3.93 8.86 -14.27
N GLU A 128 3.01 9.75 -14.64
CA GLU A 128 2.62 10.89 -13.80
C GLU A 128 1.95 10.42 -12.51
N GLU A 129 1.03 9.48 -12.62
CA GLU A 129 0.37 8.90 -11.45
C GLU A 129 1.34 8.15 -10.54
N ARG A 130 2.36 7.49 -11.10
CA ARG A 130 3.41 6.83 -10.32
C ARG A 130 4.27 7.84 -9.56
N LEU A 131 4.59 8.96 -10.18
CA LEU A 131 5.31 10.04 -9.50
C LEU A 131 4.48 10.63 -8.36
N LYS A 132 3.19 10.81 -8.58
CA LYS A 132 2.26 11.23 -7.53
C LYS A 132 2.14 10.18 -6.44
N ALA A 133 2.08 8.90 -6.81
CA ALA A 133 2.02 7.80 -5.86
C ALA A 133 3.30 7.68 -5.01
N ALA A 134 4.45 8.04 -5.56
CA ALA A 134 5.71 8.11 -4.83
C ALA A 134 5.80 9.33 -3.90
N ASN A 135 4.93 10.32 -4.07
CA ASN A 135 4.85 11.51 -3.23
C ASN A 135 3.79 11.28 -2.14
N PRO A 136 4.17 11.25 -0.85
CA PRO A 136 3.23 10.96 0.24
C PRO A 136 2.01 11.85 0.29
N ALA A 137 2.13 13.12 -0.14
CA ALA A 137 1.04 14.08 -0.12
C ALA A 137 0.00 13.82 -1.21
N SER A 138 0.35 13.12 -2.27
CA SER A 138 -0.53 12.86 -3.41
C SER A 138 -0.90 11.40 -3.59
N ASN A 139 -0.25 10.50 -2.84
CA ASN A 139 -0.47 9.07 -2.96
C ASN A 139 -1.77 8.60 -2.31
N ILE A 140 -2.48 9.48 -1.70
CA ILE A 140 -3.61 9.06 -0.93
C ILE A 140 -4.85 9.32 -1.74
N LYS A 141 -5.34 8.29 -2.37
CA LYS A 141 -6.74 8.20 -2.77
C LYS A 141 -7.67 7.99 -1.57
N LEU A 142 -7.20 8.26 -0.40
CA LEU A 142 -8.04 8.70 0.70
C LEU A 142 -8.50 10.10 0.28
N THR A 143 -9.47 10.14 -0.58
CA THR A 143 -9.97 11.40 -1.09
C THR A 143 -10.50 12.22 0.05
N THR A 144 -9.86 13.34 0.27
CA THR A 144 -10.50 14.41 0.98
C THR A 144 -11.57 14.98 0.08
N GLU A 145 -12.76 14.45 0.14
CA GLU A 145 -13.88 15.20 -0.32
C GLU A 145 -14.37 16.04 0.84
N SER A 146 -14.21 17.35 0.70
CA SER A 146 -14.93 18.26 1.55
C SER A 146 -16.42 18.03 1.31
N PRO A 147 -17.22 17.78 2.34
CA PRO A 147 -18.65 17.86 2.17
C PRO A 147 -18.94 19.29 1.70
N LYS A 148 -19.48 19.36 0.57
CA LYS A 148 -19.97 20.64 0.06
C LYS A 148 -21.19 21.06 0.83
#